data_2843bd6ea24485b3314ab2a2dc400199
#
_entry.id   2843bd6ea24485b3314ab2a2dc400199
#
_cell.length_a   1.000
_cell.length_b   1.000
_cell.length_c   1.000
_cell.angle_alpha   90.00
_cell.angle_beta   90.00
_cell.angle_gamma   90.00
#
_symmetry.space_group_name_H-M   'P 1'
#
loop_
_entity.id
_entity.type
_entity.pdbx_description
1 polymer ?
#
loop_
_entity_poly.entity_id
_entity_poly.type
_entity_poly.pdbx_seq_one_letter_code
_entity_poly.pdbx_strand_id
1 'polypeptide(L)'
;VITNIGFCHLENLKTRDGILKAKTESFAHLKPDGVVILNGDDDKLSTVEQVAGRKPVFYGIKGRNLCETSVCADAVTEHGLEGMTAEFHTPQGDMEVFIPIPGEHNVYNALAATCVAEQLGLSMDEIKCGIAAASTISGRTNLIHTKGMTVIDDCYNANPVSMKASLDVLSKAGGRKIAVLGDMGELGEDEKQLHYEVGTYA
;
A
#
# COMPACT_ATOMS: atom_id res chain seq x y z
N VAL A 1 -10.06 -1.83 -7.39
CA VAL A 1 -9.31 -1.59 -6.15
C VAL A 1 -8.62 -0.24 -6.22
N ILE A 2 -8.75 0.61 -5.19
CA ILE A 2 -7.97 1.83 -5.02
C ILE A 2 -7.30 1.78 -3.64
N THR A 3 -5.97 1.86 -3.62
CA THR A 3 -5.18 1.63 -2.40
C THR A 3 -4.90 2.90 -1.60
N ASN A 4 -4.78 4.04 -2.26
CA ASN A 4 -4.54 5.33 -1.61
C ASN A 4 -4.85 6.52 -2.52
N ILE A 5 -4.99 7.70 -1.93
CA ILE A 5 -5.03 9.00 -2.59
C ILE A 5 -3.85 9.83 -2.06
N GLY A 6 -2.66 9.49 -2.53
CA GLY A 6 -1.42 10.21 -2.17
C GLY A 6 -1.16 11.45 -3.03
N PHE A 7 0.00 12.05 -2.83
CA PHE A 7 0.47 13.22 -3.59
C PHE A 7 1.18 12.73 -4.86
N CYS A 8 0.42 12.42 -5.91
CA CYS A 8 0.95 12.02 -7.22
C CYS A 8 0.18 12.76 -8.32
N HIS A 9 0.82 13.03 -9.46
CA HIS A 9 0.21 13.73 -10.60
C HIS A 9 -0.40 15.11 -10.26
N LEU A 10 0.13 15.80 -9.24
CA LEU A 10 -0.37 17.09 -8.78
C LEU A 10 -0.27 18.17 -9.85
N GLU A 11 0.71 18.08 -10.74
CA GLU A 11 0.86 18.99 -11.87
C GLU A 11 -0.43 19.08 -12.70
N ASN A 12 -1.07 17.95 -12.95
CA ASN A 12 -2.27 17.83 -13.77
C ASN A 12 -3.56 17.89 -12.93
N LEU A 13 -3.62 17.19 -11.81
CA LEU A 13 -4.82 17.00 -11.00
C LEU A 13 -4.98 18.03 -9.88
N LYS A 14 -3.96 18.87 -9.65
CA LYS A 14 -3.89 20.02 -8.75
C LYS A 14 -4.05 19.70 -7.25
N THR A 15 -4.99 18.84 -6.87
CA THR A 15 -5.33 18.56 -5.47
C THR A 15 -5.55 17.06 -5.25
N ARG A 16 -5.49 16.60 -4.00
CA ARG A 16 -5.88 15.22 -3.64
C ARG A 16 -7.35 14.93 -3.97
N ASP A 17 -8.24 15.94 -3.93
CA ASP A 17 -9.64 15.77 -4.37
C ASP A 17 -9.72 15.58 -5.90
N GLY A 18 -8.87 16.26 -6.67
CA GLY A 18 -8.73 16.02 -8.10
C GLY A 18 -8.24 14.61 -8.39
N ILE A 19 -7.28 14.10 -7.61
CA ILE A 19 -6.78 12.72 -7.71
C ILE A 19 -7.88 11.71 -7.35
N LEU A 20 -8.63 11.95 -6.27
CA LEU A 20 -9.78 11.10 -5.90
C LEU A 20 -10.78 11.05 -7.06
N LYS A 21 -11.18 12.22 -7.60
CA LYS A 21 -12.11 12.29 -8.72
C LYS A 21 -11.62 11.49 -9.93
N ALA A 22 -10.36 11.68 -10.35
CA ALA A 22 -9.79 10.98 -11.49
C ALA A 22 -9.75 9.45 -11.27
N LYS A 23 -9.30 8.98 -10.09
CA LYS A 23 -9.26 7.54 -9.79
C LYS A 23 -10.65 6.92 -9.70
N THR A 24 -11.67 7.67 -9.26
CA THR A 24 -13.05 7.18 -9.12
C THR A 24 -13.86 7.29 -10.42
N GLU A 25 -13.36 7.90 -11.48
CA GLU A 25 -14.01 7.89 -12.82
C GLU A 25 -14.28 6.46 -13.31
N SER A 26 -13.43 5.51 -12.97
CA SER A 26 -13.62 4.10 -13.28
C SER A 26 -14.91 3.50 -12.69
N PHE A 27 -15.45 4.09 -11.64
CA PHE A 27 -16.69 3.61 -11.01
C PHE A 27 -17.91 3.75 -11.94
N ALA A 28 -17.89 4.70 -12.88
CA ALA A 28 -18.94 4.86 -13.90
C ALA A 28 -19.04 3.65 -14.85
N HIS A 29 -17.98 2.85 -14.94
CA HIS A 29 -17.88 1.68 -15.80
C HIS A 29 -17.94 0.36 -15.03
N LEU A 30 -18.36 0.40 -13.75
CA LEU A 30 -18.47 -0.80 -12.92
C LEU A 30 -19.55 -1.72 -13.48
N LYS A 31 -19.22 -3.00 -13.66
CA LYS A 31 -20.19 -4.02 -14.07
C LYS A 31 -21.26 -4.20 -13.00
N PRO A 32 -22.46 -4.72 -13.37
CA PRO A 32 -23.56 -4.94 -12.41
C PRO A 32 -23.18 -5.79 -11.19
N ASP A 33 -22.25 -6.73 -11.34
CA ASP A 33 -21.72 -7.63 -10.32
C ASP A 33 -20.36 -7.15 -9.75
N GLY A 34 -19.81 -6.05 -10.27
CA GLY A 34 -18.52 -5.52 -9.85
C GLY A 34 -18.51 -5.07 -8.40
N VAL A 35 -17.36 -5.23 -7.75
CA VAL A 35 -17.10 -4.80 -6.36
C VAL A 35 -16.02 -3.73 -6.34
N VAL A 36 -16.21 -2.71 -5.51
CA VAL A 36 -15.21 -1.67 -5.25
C VAL A 36 -14.54 -1.98 -3.92
N ILE A 37 -13.21 -2.06 -3.93
CA ILE A 37 -12.39 -2.33 -2.75
C ILE A 37 -11.52 -1.11 -2.48
N LEU A 38 -11.58 -0.57 -1.27
CA LEU A 38 -10.94 0.69 -0.88
C LEU A 38 -10.18 0.54 0.45
N ASN A 39 -9.10 1.31 0.59
CA ASN A 39 -8.40 1.44 1.87
C ASN A 39 -9.20 2.33 2.83
N GLY A 40 -9.67 1.76 3.94
CA GLY A 40 -10.45 2.45 4.95
C GLY A 40 -9.61 3.36 5.88
N ASP A 41 -8.29 3.28 5.80
CA ASP A 41 -7.37 4.14 6.55
C ASP A 41 -6.91 5.36 5.74
N ASP A 42 -7.28 5.43 4.44
CA ASP A 42 -7.06 6.60 3.62
C ASP A 42 -8.19 7.62 3.82
N ASP A 43 -7.85 8.84 4.22
CA ASP A 43 -8.78 9.91 4.59
C ASP A 43 -9.72 10.35 3.44
N LYS A 44 -9.30 10.12 2.19
CA LYS A 44 -10.13 10.42 1.01
C LYS A 44 -11.00 9.23 0.62
N LEU A 45 -10.43 8.01 0.63
CA LEU A 45 -11.19 6.82 0.24
C LEU A 45 -12.27 6.45 1.26
N SER A 46 -12.01 6.65 2.55
CA SER A 46 -12.98 6.38 3.63
C SER A 46 -14.26 7.22 3.52
N THR A 47 -14.25 8.34 2.78
CA THR A 47 -15.44 9.18 2.54
C THR A 47 -16.37 8.65 1.44
N VAL A 48 -15.97 7.60 0.72
CA VAL A 48 -16.78 7.01 -0.36
C VAL A 48 -17.85 6.09 0.22
N GLU A 49 -19.04 6.59 0.45
CA GLU A 49 -20.12 5.83 1.10
C GLU A 49 -20.73 4.76 0.20
N GLN A 50 -20.94 5.09 -1.08
CA GLN A 50 -21.61 4.20 -2.04
C GLN A 50 -21.06 4.35 -3.46
N VAL A 51 -21.04 3.25 -4.19
CA VAL A 51 -20.74 3.20 -5.62
C VAL A 51 -21.82 2.34 -6.30
N ALA A 52 -22.51 2.90 -7.27
CA ALA A 52 -23.63 2.24 -7.95
C ALA A 52 -24.68 1.64 -6.97
N GLY A 53 -24.99 2.37 -5.89
CA GLY A 53 -25.96 1.96 -4.86
C GLY A 53 -25.47 0.88 -3.89
N ARG A 54 -24.18 0.52 -3.91
CA ARG A 54 -23.58 -0.49 -3.03
C ARG A 54 -22.45 0.12 -2.19
N LYS A 55 -22.32 -0.35 -0.95
CA LYS A 55 -21.22 0.01 -0.08
C LYS A 55 -19.92 -0.63 -0.61
N PRO A 56 -18.80 0.11 -0.71
CA PRO A 56 -17.50 -0.48 -1.01
C PRO A 56 -17.08 -1.48 0.07
N VAL A 57 -16.23 -2.43 -0.29
CA VAL A 57 -15.50 -3.28 0.66
C VAL A 57 -14.29 -2.49 1.13
N PHE A 58 -14.21 -2.24 2.44
CA PHE A 58 -13.08 -1.54 3.03
C PHE A 58 -12.15 -2.50 3.74
N TYR A 59 -10.84 -2.20 3.66
CA TYR A 59 -9.81 -2.87 4.43
C TYR A 59 -8.94 -1.85 5.16
N GLY A 60 -8.24 -2.28 6.22
CA GLY A 60 -7.35 -1.40 6.97
C GLY A 60 -6.63 -2.11 8.12
N ILE A 61 -5.85 -1.35 8.90
CA ILE A 61 -5.19 -1.85 10.11
C ILE A 61 -6.00 -1.42 11.33
N LYS A 62 -6.28 -2.36 12.22
CA LYS A 62 -7.08 -2.13 13.42
C LYS A 62 -6.53 -0.96 14.26
N GLY A 63 -7.42 -0.09 14.68
CA GLY A 63 -7.08 1.13 15.43
C GLY A 63 -6.67 2.32 14.56
N ARG A 64 -6.58 2.17 13.23
CA ARG A 64 -6.31 3.26 12.27
C ARG A 64 -7.51 3.57 11.39
N ASN A 65 -8.49 2.67 11.36
CA ASN A 65 -9.65 2.74 10.49
C ASN A 65 -10.45 4.04 10.67
N LEU A 66 -10.70 4.75 9.58
CA LEU A 66 -11.56 5.94 9.52
C LEU A 66 -13.01 5.57 9.20
N CYS A 67 -13.26 4.31 8.80
CA CYS A 67 -14.57 3.75 8.56
C CYS A 67 -14.61 2.27 8.96
N GLU A 68 -15.79 1.64 8.94
CA GLU A 68 -15.93 0.20 9.17
C GLU A 68 -15.28 -0.61 8.05
N THR A 69 -14.38 -1.53 8.40
CA THR A 69 -13.65 -2.40 7.47
C THR A 69 -14.19 -3.82 7.50
N SER A 70 -14.23 -4.48 6.33
CA SER A 70 -14.63 -5.89 6.19
C SER A 70 -13.45 -6.84 6.41
N VAL A 71 -12.24 -6.39 6.09
CA VAL A 71 -10.98 -7.11 6.30
C VAL A 71 -10.03 -6.18 7.03
N CYS A 72 -9.44 -6.62 8.14
CA CYS A 72 -8.46 -5.81 8.85
C CYS A 72 -7.28 -6.63 9.33
N ALA A 73 -6.12 -5.97 9.46
CA ALA A 73 -4.94 -6.53 10.11
C ALA A 73 -4.84 -6.07 11.56
N ASP A 74 -4.37 -6.95 12.43
CA ASP A 74 -3.96 -6.69 13.80
C ASP A 74 -2.58 -7.29 14.05
N ALA A 75 -1.99 -7.05 15.22
CA ALA A 75 -0.71 -7.63 15.66
C ALA A 75 0.40 -7.55 14.60
N VAL A 76 0.47 -6.44 13.84
CA VAL A 76 1.48 -6.24 12.79
C VAL A 76 2.87 -6.22 13.39
N THR A 77 3.74 -7.14 12.95
CA THR A 77 5.12 -7.28 13.43
C THR A 77 6.09 -7.22 12.27
N GLU A 78 7.16 -6.42 12.45
CA GLU A 78 8.23 -6.27 11.46
C GLU A 78 9.37 -7.26 11.73
N HIS A 79 9.88 -7.89 10.68
CA HIS A 79 11.06 -8.78 10.71
C HIS A 79 12.23 -8.19 9.92
N GLY A 80 12.44 -6.88 10.03
CA GLY A 80 13.48 -6.16 9.30
C GLY A 80 13.27 -6.27 7.79
N LEU A 81 14.28 -6.73 7.06
CA LEU A 81 14.18 -6.91 5.61
C LEU A 81 13.56 -8.26 5.19
N GLU A 82 13.26 -9.15 6.14
CA GLU A 82 12.69 -10.47 5.82
C GLU A 82 11.19 -10.42 5.55
N GLY A 83 10.52 -9.34 5.96
CA GLY A 83 9.09 -9.15 5.74
C GLY A 83 8.31 -8.76 6.99
N MET A 84 7.02 -9.08 6.96
CA MET A 84 6.04 -8.71 7.99
C MET A 84 5.21 -9.94 8.39
N THR A 85 4.75 -9.99 9.64
CA THR A 85 3.64 -10.86 10.04
C THR A 85 2.47 -10.03 10.55
N ALA A 86 1.26 -10.51 10.35
CA ALA A 86 0.06 -9.89 10.88
C ALA A 86 -1.04 -10.94 11.06
N GLU A 87 -1.99 -10.66 11.96
CA GLU A 87 -3.23 -11.40 12.07
C GLU A 87 -4.29 -10.71 11.21
N PHE A 88 -4.83 -11.40 10.22
CA PHE A 88 -5.90 -10.89 9.36
C PHE A 88 -7.23 -11.41 9.84
N HIS A 89 -8.16 -10.50 10.08
CA HIS A 89 -9.57 -10.76 10.40
C HIS A 89 -10.40 -10.55 9.15
N THR A 90 -11.09 -11.59 8.72
CA THR A 90 -11.87 -11.59 7.48
C THR A 90 -13.28 -12.13 7.73
N PRO A 91 -14.24 -11.94 6.82
CA PRO A 91 -15.55 -12.56 6.93
C PRO A 91 -15.53 -14.09 7.01
N GLN A 92 -14.47 -14.75 6.49
CA GLN A 92 -14.30 -16.20 6.58
C GLN A 92 -13.69 -16.68 7.91
N GLY A 93 -13.04 -15.79 8.66
CA GLY A 93 -12.35 -16.07 9.93
C GLY A 93 -11.02 -15.35 10.06
N ASP A 94 -10.24 -15.74 11.07
CA ASP A 94 -8.96 -15.16 11.40
C ASP A 94 -7.81 -16.01 10.86
N MET A 95 -6.75 -15.37 10.36
CA MET A 95 -5.55 -16.07 9.88
C MET A 95 -4.27 -15.27 10.17
N GLU A 96 -3.26 -15.94 10.70
CA GLU A 96 -1.91 -15.39 10.73
C GLU A 96 -1.28 -15.50 9.34
N VAL A 97 -0.74 -14.40 8.83
CA VAL A 97 -0.07 -14.32 7.53
C VAL A 97 1.37 -13.86 7.68
N PHE A 98 2.24 -14.42 6.84
CA PHE A 98 3.59 -13.91 6.62
C PHE A 98 3.67 -13.29 5.23
N ILE A 99 4.11 -12.04 5.18
CA ILE A 99 4.28 -11.25 3.96
C ILE A 99 5.79 -11.13 3.72
N PRO A 100 6.38 -11.84 2.73
CA PRO A 100 7.83 -11.90 2.53
C PRO A 100 8.40 -10.64 1.85
N ILE A 101 7.75 -9.50 2.04
CA ILE A 101 8.14 -8.20 1.50
C ILE A 101 8.11 -7.20 2.66
N PRO A 102 9.23 -6.51 2.96
CA PRO A 102 9.32 -5.62 4.09
C PRO A 102 8.50 -4.34 3.88
N GLY A 103 8.09 -3.74 4.99
CA GLY A 103 7.40 -2.47 5.03
C GLY A 103 5.88 -2.58 5.22
N GLU A 104 5.36 -1.75 6.11
CA GLU A 104 3.94 -1.75 6.49
C GLU A 104 3.00 -1.53 5.30
N HIS A 105 3.42 -0.76 4.28
CA HIS A 105 2.62 -0.58 3.06
C HIS A 105 2.34 -1.90 2.35
N ASN A 106 3.16 -2.94 2.53
CA ASN A 106 2.91 -4.28 2.00
C ASN A 106 1.88 -5.07 2.80
N VAL A 107 1.64 -4.72 4.08
CA VAL A 107 0.48 -5.22 4.82
C VAL A 107 -0.82 -4.71 4.16
N TYR A 108 -0.89 -3.41 3.81
CA TYR A 108 -2.03 -2.85 3.06
C TYR A 108 -2.21 -3.50 1.69
N ASN A 109 -1.12 -3.78 0.98
CA ASN A 109 -1.19 -4.49 -0.31
C ASN A 109 -1.73 -5.92 -0.14
N ALA A 110 -1.31 -6.63 0.90
CA ALA A 110 -1.79 -7.97 1.22
C ALA A 110 -3.28 -7.95 1.65
N LEU A 111 -3.72 -6.96 2.44
CA LEU A 111 -5.13 -6.77 2.78
C LEU A 111 -6.00 -6.52 1.54
N ALA A 112 -5.54 -5.66 0.62
CA ALA A 112 -6.23 -5.42 -0.64
C ALA A 112 -6.34 -6.70 -1.48
N ALA A 113 -5.26 -7.50 -1.56
CA ALA A 113 -5.24 -8.77 -2.26
C ALA A 113 -6.20 -9.79 -1.59
N THR A 114 -6.24 -9.83 -0.25
CA THR A 114 -7.18 -10.66 0.51
C THR A 114 -8.63 -10.31 0.17
N CYS A 115 -9.00 -9.02 0.17
CA CYS A 115 -10.33 -8.61 -0.24
C CYS A 115 -10.69 -9.07 -1.66
N VAL A 116 -9.75 -8.96 -2.61
CA VAL A 116 -9.98 -9.45 -3.99
C VAL A 116 -10.18 -10.96 -4.01
N ALA A 117 -9.31 -11.70 -3.32
CA ALA A 117 -9.36 -13.16 -3.29
C ALA A 117 -10.65 -13.69 -2.67
N GLU A 118 -11.14 -13.06 -1.59
CA GLU A 118 -12.45 -13.38 -1.00
C GLU A 118 -13.62 -13.14 -1.98
N GLN A 119 -13.57 -12.03 -2.73
CA GLN A 119 -14.61 -11.77 -3.75
C GLN A 119 -14.56 -12.78 -4.91
N LEU A 120 -13.43 -13.43 -5.12
CA LEU A 120 -13.27 -14.52 -6.10
C LEU A 120 -13.58 -15.90 -5.51
N GLY A 121 -13.91 -15.99 -4.22
CA GLY A 121 -14.28 -17.23 -3.55
C GLY A 121 -13.12 -18.14 -3.17
N LEU A 122 -11.91 -17.58 -3.05
CA LEU A 122 -10.75 -18.33 -2.56
C LEU A 122 -10.90 -18.64 -1.07
N SER A 123 -10.41 -19.80 -0.65
CA SER A 123 -10.35 -20.21 0.75
C SER A 123 -9.22 -19.46 1.49
N MET A 124 -9.32 -19.41 2.82
CA MET A 124 -8.30 -18.78 3.67
C MET A 124 -6.91 -19.40 3.46
N ASP A 125 -6.82 -20.72 3.27
CA ASP A 125 -5.54 -21.42 3.01
C ASP A 125 -4.93 -20.99 1.67
N GLU A 126 -5.73 -20.86 0.62
CA GLU A 126 -5.28 -20.37 -0.69
C GLU A 126 -4.80 -18.92 -0.61
N ILE A 127 -5.53 -18.06 0.13
CA ILE A 127 -5.15 -16.67 0.36
C ILE A 127 -3.82 -16.59 1.12
N LYS A 128 -3.69 -17.34 2.22
CA LYS A 128 -2.48 -17.40 3.03
C LYS A 128 -1.27 -17.90 2.22
N CYS A 129 -1.45 -18.97 1.45
CA CYS A 129 -0.41 -19.49 0.56
C CYS A 129 -0.01 -18.48 -0.52
N GLY A 130 -1.00 -17.78 -1.12
CA GLY A 130 -0.75 -16.76 -2.13
C GLY A 130 0.05 -15.57 -1.58
N ILE A 131 -0.29 -15.08 -0.39
CA ILE A 131 0.45 -14.01 0.28
C ILE A 131 1.89 -14.45 0.60
N ALA A 132 2.07 -15.65 1.17
CA ALA A 132 3.38 -16.18 1.52
C ALA A 132 4.28 -16.46 0.29
N ALA A 133 3.69 -16.66 -0.88
CA ALA A 133 4.40 -16.83 -2.15
C ALA A 133 4.68 -15.52 -2.89
N ALA A 134 4.25 -14.36 -2.34
CA ALA A 134 4.47 -13.07 -2.97
C ALA A 134 5.97 -12.78 -3.10
N SER A 135 6.35 -12.20 -4.22
CA SER A 135 7.71 -11.75 -4.47
C SER A 135 7.70 -10.36 -5.09
N THR A 136 8.78 -9.64 -4.88
CA THR A 136 8.97 -8.33 -5.51
C THR A 136 9.39 -8.47 -6.96
N ILE A 137 9.16 -7.42 -7.72
CA ILE A 137 9.69 -7.25 -9.07
C ILE A 137 10.78 -6.17 -9.06
N SER A 138 11.65 -6.18 -10.06
CA SER A 138 12.70 -5.15 -10.19
C SER A 138 12.10 -3.74 -10.09
N GLY A 139 12.75 -2.88 -9.32
CA GLY A 139 12.32 -1.51 -9.07
C GLY A 139 11.19 -1.34 -8.06
N ARG A 140 10.75 -2.39 -7.35
CA ARG A 140 9.67 -2.37 -6.35
C ARG A 140 10.08 -3.10 -5.08
N THR A 141 10.75 -2.41 -4.17
CA THR A 141 11.29 -2.95 -2.89
C THR A 141 12.07 -4.26 -3.10
N ASN A 142 12.78 -4.39 -4.22
CA ASN A 142 13.46 -5.61 -4.61
C ASN A 142 14.80 -5.72 -3.86
N LEU A 143 14.99 -6.79 -3.09
CA LEU A 143 16.19 -7.01 -2.31
C LEU A 143 17.23 -7.77 -3.13
N ILE A 144 18.37 -7.11 -3.42
CA ILE A 144 19.48 -7.66 -4.16
C ILE A 144 20.65 -7.90 -3.20
N HIS A 145 20.96 -9.16 -2.94
CA HIS A 145 22.06 -9.52 -2.07
C HIS A 145 23.36 -9.68 -2.88
N THR A 146 24.39 -8.93 -2.46
CA THR A 146 25.73 -9.00 -3.06
C THR A 146 26.76 -9.34 -1.99
N LYS A 147 28.04 -9.50 -2.39
CA LYS A 147 29.14 -9.72 -1.42
C LYS A 147 29.31 -8.47 -0.56
N GLY A 148 28.83 -8.51 0.68
CA GLY A 148 29.06 -7.49 1.69
C GLY A 148 28.05 -6.35 1.73
N MET A 149 27.00 -6.38 0.88
CA MET A 149 25.90 -5.41 0.96
C MET A 149 24.58 -5.99 0.48
N THR A 150 23.48 -5.42 0.96
CA THR A 150 22.14 -5.62 0.42
C THR A 150 21.69 -4.30 -0.23
N VAL A 151 21.21 -4.36 -1.46
CA VAL A 151 20.61 -3.23 -2.18
C VAL A 151 19.10 -3.39 -2.13
N ILE A 152 18.39 -2.33 -1.71
CA ILE A 152 16.94 -2.20 -1.83
C ILE A 152 16.68 -1.44 -3.12
N ASP A 153 16.30 -2.13 -4.19
CA ASP A 153 15.97 -1.54 -5.48
C ASP A 153 14.47 -1.18 -5.50
N ASP A 154 14.18 0.11 -5.35
CA ASP A 154 12.82 0.68 -5.35
C ASP A 154 12.73 1.91 -6.27
N CYS A 155 13.35 1.81 -7.46
CA CYS A 155 13.59 2.95 -8.35
C CYS A 155 12.58 3.10 -9.50
N TYR A 156 11.48 2.33 -9.53
CA TYR A 156 10.52 2.39 -10.64
C TYR A 156 9.82 3.76 -10.75
N ASN A 157 9.43 4.34 -9.63
CA ASN A 157 8.80 5.65 -9.55
C ASN A 157 8.97 6.22 -8.14
N ALA A 158 8.96 7.55 -8.00
CA ALA A 158 9.13 8.24 -6.73
C ALA A 158 8.04 9.29 -6.50
N ASN A 159 7.51 9.31 -5.27
CA ASN A 159 6.67 10.36 -4.73
C ASN A 159 6.92 10.48 -3.22
N PRO A 160 6.49 11.56 -2.54
CA PRO A 160 6.81 11.77 -1.12
C PRO A 160 6.42 10.61 -0.20
N VAL A 161 5.28 9.94 -0.48
CA VAL A 161 4.78 8.84 0.35
C VAL A 161 5.62 7.57 0.14
N SER A 162 5.88 7.19 -1.12
CA SER A 162 6.68 6.00 -1.43
C SER A 162 8.12 6.15 -0.99
N MET A 163 8.72 7.34 -1.15
CA MET A 163 10.09 7.61 -0.70
C MET A 163 10.23 7.45 0.82
N LYS A 164 9.30 7.99 1.60
CA LYS A 164 9.30 7.82 3.06
C LYS A 164 9.12 6.35 3.45
N ALA A 165 8.21 5.63 2.78
CA ALA A 165 8.03 4.21 3.04
C ALA A 165 9.30 3.38 2.74
N SER A 166 10.04 3.69 1.67
CA SER A 166 11.32 3.04 1.34
C SER A 166 12.41 3.38 2.35
N LEU A 167 12.45 4.62 2.85
CA LEU A 167 13.35 5.03 3.91
C LEU A 167 13.04 4.32 5.24
N ASP A 168 11.77 4.10 5.56
CA ASP A 168 11.35 3.31 6.72
C ASP A 168 11.86 1.86 6.61
N VAL A 169 11.72 1.24 5.44
CA VAL A 169 12.28 -0.10 5.19
C VAL A 169 13.81 -0.09 5.37
N LEU A 170 14.51 0.89 4.79
CA LEU A 170 15.96 1.03 4.96
C LEU A 170 16.34 1.23 6.44
N SER A 171 15.54 1.95 7.21
CA SER A 171 15.77 2.19 8.63
C SER A 171 15.84 0.90 9.45
N LYS A 172 15.17 -0.16 9.02
CA LYS A 172 15.13 -1.47 9.68
C LYS A 172 16.30 -2.39 9.29
N ALA A 173 17.07 -2.03 8.26
CA ALA A 173 18.24 -2.80 7.87
C ALA A 173 19.34 -2.70 8.93
N GLY A 174 20.11 -3.77 9.10
CA GLY A 174 21.30 -3.78 9.95
C GLY A 174 22.48 -3.09 9.28
N GLY A 175 23.47 -2.65 10.09
CA GLY A 175 24.73 -2.09 9.61
C GLY A 175 24.62 -0.64 9.13
N ARG A 176 25.58 -0.23 8.27
CA ARG A 176 25.63 1.11 7.69
C ARG A 176 24.56 1.24 6.62
N LYS A 177 23.72 2.27 6.71
CA LYS A 177 22.64 2.58 5.78
C LYS A 177 23.06 3.72 4.85
N ILE A 178 22.77 3.59 3.57
CA ILE A 178 23.03 4.60 2.55
C ILE A 178 21.78 4.69 1.68
N ALA A 179 21.15 5.86 1.63
CA ALA A 179 20.06 6.15 0.72
C ALA A 179 20.59 6.88 -0.52
N VAL A 180 20.21 6.42 -1.70
CA VAL A 180 20.45 7.11 -2.97
C VAL A 180 19.09 7.50 -3.51
N LEU A 181 18.76 8.79 -3.40
CA LEU A 181 17.45 9.32 -3.72
C LEU A 181 17.51 10.04 -5.08
N GLY A 182 16.59 9.74 -5.96
CA GLY A 182 16.38 10.43 -7.23
C GLY A 182 15.29 11.49 -7.14
N ASP A 183 14.99 12.09 -8.27
CA ASP A 183 13.94 13.10 -8.37
C ASP A 183 12.55 12.48 -8.24
N MET A 184 11.62 13.30 -7.75
CA MET A 184 10.19 13.00 -7.75
C MET A 184 9.51 13.89 -8.79
N GLY A 185 8.93 13.28 -9.82
CA GLY A 185 8.25 14.01 -10.90
C GLY A 185 6.81 14.38 -10.59
N GLU A 186 6.24 15.28 -11.39
CA GLU A 186 4.82 15.64 -11.43
C GLU A 186 4.23 16.19 -10.11
N LEU A 187 5.06 16.82 -9.28
CA LEU A 187 4.66 17.36 -7.98
C LEU A 187 4.02 18.78 -8.06
N GLY A 188 4.13 19.44 -9.23
CA GLY A 188 3.57 20.76 -9.43
C GLY A 188 4.32 21.88 -8.70
N GLU A 189 3.60 22.89 -8.21
CA GLU A 189 4.21 24.11 -7.62
C GLU A 189 4.96 23.83 -6.31
N ASP A 190 4.58 22.78 -5.58
CA ASP A 190 5.15 22.41 -4.28
C ASP A 190 6.40 21.47 -4.41
N GLU A 191 6.92 21.24 -5.62
CA GLU A 191 8.01 20.31 -5.90
C GLU A 191 9.20 20.47 -4.96
N LYS A 192 9.71 21.71 -4.81
CA LYS A 192 10.87 22.00 -3.96
C LYS A 192 10.63 21.70 -2.48
N GLN A 193 9.44 22.05 -1.99
CA GLN A 193 9.06 21.81 -0.60
C GLN A 193 8.94 20.31 -0.33
N LEU A 194 8.32 19.55 -1.23
CA LEU A 194 8.14 18.11 -1.10
C LEU A 194 9.48 17.35 -1.15
N HIS A 195 10.43 17.78 -2.01
CA HIS A 195 11.80 17.24 -2.01
C HIS A 195 12.53 17.55 -0.70
N TYR A 196 12.41 18.79 -0.20
CA TYR A 196 13.00 19.18 1.08
C TYR A 196 12.46 18.33 2.23
N GLU A 197 11.17 18.08 2.28
CA GLU A 197 10.54 17.24 3.32
C GLU A 197 11.03 15.80 3.30
N VAL A 198 11.19 15.20 2.11
CA VAL A 198 11.77 13.85 1.98
C VAL A 198 13.24 13.85 2.41
N GLY A 199 14.02 14.85 2.01
CA GLY A 199 15.42 14.99 2.43
C GLY A 199 15.58 15.18 3.94
N THR A 200 14.63 15.87 4.59
CA THR A 200 14.61 16.03 6.05
C THR A 200 14.23 14.74 6.78
N TYR A 201 13.37 13.92 6.14
CA TYR A 201 12.94 12.64 6.68
C TYR A 201 14.04 11.57 6.63
N ALA A 202 14.95 11.64 5.66
CA ALA A 202 16.06 10.71 5.46
C ALA A 202 17.16 10.83 6.51
#